data_151c7240344ab581dda8548053027eb8
#
_entry.id   151c7240344ab581dda8548053027eb8
#
_cell.length_a   1.000
_cell.length_b   1.000
_cell.length_c   1.000
_cell.angle_alpha   90.00
_cell.angle_beta   90.00
_cell.angle_gamma   90.00
#
_symmetry.space_group_name_H-M   'P 1'
#
loop_
_entity.id
_entity.type
_entity.pdbx_description
1 polymer ?
#
loop_
_entity_poly.entity_id
_entity_poly.type
_entity_poly.pdbx_seq_one_letter_code
_entity_poly.pdbx_strand_id
1 'polypeptide(L)'
;MSTETYTQLPHYPSRELDRNVFRYLFLISFSIVTGILLLFVHPLLIFAGLLVIGIAGAIFYYPYLGLLSYLVVFLLRPGELFPALAPLHLERILGVLVFIVMLLHNKLKHGEFRIIHDRINYCFLFLFGVVLLSVPTAFWKTASVGQSIEFGKIAVFYFLMIGLVESERRLKGFVWLFVLLISYLAFDSLRLYLLGKAVVKIEVVRATGTNSAADNYNSLAATLVSTLPFLYFGLFASKRFLTRLFSISLMGLFLTTTILTGSRSGLLGLFAVVIYIWWRSPRKMLTASIIVTVAVTGWLTMGSSYQRRYESTFSRERDESARLRLQTWEEGMELFFERPIIGVGTGSFSAARGERFGNWQNPHSLYVQLLSELGIIGTLAFFLLLSQILLLNYRARERILKSGRGKNYLYYLSFAVEGCLIPLFVTGIFGHNLYRYTWYMMGAMVVVIGYLSKLRLREYR
;
A
#
# COMPACT_ATOMS: atom_id res chain seq x y z
N MET A 1 -24.30 -72.49 -37.52
CA MET A 1 -23.68 -71.18 -37.87
C MET A 1 -24.80 -70.14 -37.86
N SER A 2 -24.99 -69.48 -36.75
CA SER A 2 -25.96 -68.42 -36.54
C SER A 2 -25.19 -67.19 -36.09
N THR A 3 -25.13 -66.23 -36.96
CA THR A 3 -24.53 -64.89 -36.71
C THR A 3 -25.53 -64.01 -35.98
N GLU A 4 -25.28 -63.76 -34.70
CA GLU A 4 -26.02 -62.75 -33.93
C GLU A 4 -25.55 -61.35 -34.32
N THR A 5 -26.47 -60.60 -34.90
CA THR A 5 -26.30 -59.19 -35.24
C THR A 5 -26.60 -58.34 -33.96
N TYR A 6 -25.55 -57.79 -33.34
CA TYR A 6 -25.71 -56.79 -32.25
C TYR A 6 -26.21 -55.46 -32.85
N THR A 7 -27.45 -55.14 -32.61
CA THR A 7 -28.01 -53.81 -32.87
C THR A 7 -27.46 -52.80 -31.83
N GLN A 8 -26.61 -51.88 -32.30
CA GLN A 8 -26.17 -50.74 -31.50
C GLN A 8 -27.37 -49.83 -31.21
N LEU A 9 -27.65 -49.65 -29.92
CA LEU A 9 -28.64 -48.69 -29.44
C LEU A 9 -28.11 -47.25 -29.70
N PRO A 10 -28.95 -46.31 -30.14
CA PRO A 10 -28.53 -44.95 -30.40
C PRO A 10 -28.13 -44.25 -29.12
N HIS A 11 -26.91 -43.66 -29.09
CA HIS A 11 -26.42 -42.76 -28.04
C HIS A 11 -27.34 -41.51 -28.01
N TYR A 12 -28.15 -41.39 -26.96
CA TYR A 12 -28.87 -40.15 -26.66
C TYR A 12 -27.92 -39.11 -26.07
N PRO A 13 -27.89 -37.90 -26.63
CA PRO A 13 -27.07 -36.82 -26.12
C PRO A 13 -27.79 -36.08 -24.98
N SER A 14 -28.05 -36.77 -23.87
CA SER A 14 -28.83 -36.24 -22.76
C SER A 14 -28.18 -35.10 -21.97
N ARG A 15 -26.85 -35.02 -21.96
CA ARG A 15 -26.12 -33.99 -21.18
C ARG A 15 -26.03 -32.60 -21.85
N GLU A 16 -26.10 -32.46 -23.15
CA GLU A 16 -26.07 -31.16 -23.82
C GLU A 16 -27.43 -30.49 -23.86
N LEU A 17 -28.48 -31.27 -23.99
CA LEU A 17 -29.87 -30.74 -23.94
C LEU A 17 -30.18 -30.13 -22.56
N ASP A 18 -29.85 -30.84 -21.47
CA ASP A 18 -30.05 -30.36 -20.11
C ASP A 18 -29.34 -29.05 -19.81
N ARG A 19 -28.10 -28.92 -20.31
CA ARG A 19 -27.30 -27.71 -20.07
C ARG A 19 -27.82 -26.49 -20.83
N ASN A 20 -28.35 -26.68 -22.03
CA ASN A 20 -28.94 -25.60 -22.83
C ASN A 20 -30.32 -25.19 -22.28
N VAL A 21 -31.16 -26.16 -21.91
CA VAL A 21 -32.44 -25.87 -21.25
C VAL A 21 -32.26 -25.08 -19.94
N PHE A 22 -31.28 -25.46 -19.12
CA PHE A 22 -30.97 -24.72 -17.90
C PHE A 22 -30.49 -23.29 -18.18
N ARG A 23 -29.70 -23.08 -19.23
CA ARG A 23 -29.26 -21.74 -19.65
C ARG A 23 -30.43 -20.88 -20.12
N TYR A 24 -31.35 -21.42 -20.93
CA TYR A 24 -32.51 -20.67 -21.39
C TYR A 24 -33.45 -20.33 -20.23
N LEU A 25 -33.72 -21.27 -19.34
CA LEU A 25 -34.56 -21.03 -18.15
C LEU A 25 -33.93 -19.95 -17.25
N PHE A 26 -32.61 -19.99 -17.05
CA PHE A 26 -31.90 -18.96 -16.31
C PHE A 26 -32.02 -17.59 -16.97
N LEU A 27 -31.82 -17.49 -18.29
CA LEU A 27 -31.92 -16.22 -19.04
C LEU A 27 -33.35 -15.66 -19.00
N ILE A 28 -34.36 -16.51 -19.17
CA ILE A 28 -35.80 -16.11 -19.10
C ILE A 28 -36.13 -15.62 -17.68
N SER A 29 -35.79 -16.39 -16.65
CA SER A 29 -36.03 -16.00 -15.27
C SER A 29 -35.31 -14.71 -14.90
N PHE A 30 -34.06 -14.56 -15.32
CA PHE A 30 -33.26 -13.34 -15.13
C PHE A 30 -33.91 -12.13 -15.82
N SER A 31 -34.35 -12.28 -17.07
CA SER A 31 -35.02 -11.21 -17.82
C SER A 31 -36.35 -10.79 -17.18
N ILE A 32 -37.14 -11.74 -16.71
CA ILE A 32 -38.42 -11.48 -16.02
C ILE A 32 -38.16 -10.73 -14.72
N VAL A 33 -37.22 -11.21 -13.88
CA VAL A 33 -36.86 -10.56 -12.61
C VAL A 33 -36.33 -9.14 -12.85
N THR A 34 -35.45 -8.97 -13.82
CA THR A 34 -34.94 -7.65 -14.16
C THR A 34 -36.02 -6.72 -14.69
N GLY A 35 -36.95 -7.23 -15.53
CA GLY A 35 -38.10 -6.47 -16.02
C GLY A 35 -39.03 -6.01 -14.89
N ILE A 36 -39.31 -6.89 -13.95
CA ILE A 36 -40.14 -6.54 -12.76
C ILE A 36 -39.42 -5.49 -11.90
N LEU A 37 -38.10 -5.65 -11.65
CA LEU A 37 -37.33 -4.69 -10.89
C LEU A 37 -37.31 -3.30 -11.53
N LEU A 38 -37.29 -3.20 -12.87
CA LEU A 38 -37.32 -1.93 -13.61
C LEU A 38 -38.64 -1.14 -13.40
N LEU A 39 -39.72 -1.81 -12.96
CA LEU A 39 -40.97 -1.12 -12.62
C LEU A 39 -40.94 -0.40 -11.28
N PHE A 40 -40.08 -0.86 -10.34
CA PHE A 40 -40.04 -0.37 -8.96
C PHE A 40 -38.73 0.31 -8.58
N VAL A 41 -37.63 0.08 -9.32
CA VAL A 41 -36.27 0.53 -9.00
C VAL A 41 -35.69 1.31 -10.17
N HIS A 42 -35.03 2.42 -9.87
CA HIS A 42 -34.38 3.24 -10.90
C HIS A 42 -33.35 2.41 -11.72
N PRO A 43 -33.34 2.49 -13.06
CA PRO A 43 -32.49 1.64 -13.93
C PRO A 43 -31.00 1.67 -13.56
N LEU A 44 -30.47 2.82 -13.12
CA LEU A 44 -29.07 2.96 -12.67
C LEU A 44 -28.75 2.10 -11.44
N LEU A 45 -29.72 1.92 -10.51
CA LEU A 45 -29.52 1.09 -9.33
C LEU A 45 -29.51 -0.39 -9.70
N ILE A 46 -30.34 -0.81 -10.66
CA ILE A 46 -30.33 -2.18 -11.18
C ILE A 46 -29.01 -2.45 -11.89
N PHE A 47 -28.57 -1.55 -12.76
CA PHE A 47 -27.26 -1.68 -13.43
C PHE A 47 -26.11 -1.75 -12.44
N ALA A 48 -26.11 -0.88 -11.42
CA ALA A 48 -25.11 -0.91 -10.36
C ALA A 48 -25.14 -2.23 -9.58
N GLY A 49 -26.32 -2.75 -9.25
CA GLY A 49 -26.48 -4.06 -8.60
C GLY A 49 -25.96 -5.23 -9.44
N LEU A 50 -26.29 -5.25 -10.73
CA LEU A 50 -25.76 -6.26 -11.66
C LEU A 50 -24.24 -6.18 -11.83
N LEU A 51 -23.69 -4.96 -11.86
CA LEU A 51 -22.24 -4.74 -11.90
C LEU A 51 -21.58 -5.28 -10.63
N VAL A 52 -22.16 -5.01 -9.45
CA VAL A 52 -21.65 -5.53 -8.17
C VAL A 52 -21.68 -7.06 -8.14
N ILE A 53 -22.79 -7.67 -8.58
CA ILE A 53 -22.91 -9.14 -8.68
C ILE A 53 -21.88 -9.71 -9.66
N GLY A 54 -21.70 -9.07 -10.81
CA GLY A 54 -20.68 -9.46 -11.81
C GLY A 54 -19.27 -9.37 -11.26
N ILE A 55 -18.94 -8.30 -10.55
CA ILE A 55 -17.65 -8.14 -9.87
C ILE A 55 -17.47 -9.19 -8.78
N ALA A 56 -18.48 -9.44 -7.94
CA ALA A 56 -18.43 -10.47 -6.91
C ALA A 56 -18.20 -11.87 -7.51
N GLY A 57 -18.92 -12.20 -8.59
CA GLY A 57 -18.72 -13.43 -9.36
C GLY A 57 -17.29 -13.53 -9.94
N ALA A 58 -16.78 -12.45 -10.54
CA ALA A 58 -15.41 -12.41 -11.05
C ALA A 58 -14.38 -12.60 -9.94
N ILE A 59 -14.59 -12.01 -8.75
CA ILE A 59 -13.73 -12.18 -7.58
C ILE A 59 -13.75 -13.64 -7.11
N PHE A 60 -14.91 -14.30 -7.12
CA PHE A 60 -15.02 -15.69 -6.73
C PHE A 60 -14.22 -16.63 -7.65
N TYR A 61 -14.30 -16.44 -8.97
CA TYR A 61 -13.52 -17.22 -9.93
C TYR A 61 -12.04 -16.86 -9.97
N TYR A 62 -11.72 -15.57 -9.79
CA TYR A 62 -10.36 -15.03 -9.87
C TYR A 62 -10.05 -14.17 -8.63
N PRO A 63 -9.79 -14.76 -7.46
CA PRO A 63 -9.60 -14.01 -6.21
C PRO A 63 -8.48 -12.95 -6.27
N TYR A 64 -7.51 -13.11 -7.17
CA TYR A 64 -6.47 -12.12 -7.42
C TYR A 64 -7.05 -10.78 -7.93
N LEU A 65 -8.14 -10.79 -8.72
CA LEU A 65 -8.85 -9.56 -9.10
C LEU A 65 -9.46 -8.88 -7.86
N GLY A 66 -9.93 -9.66 -6.89
CA GLY A 66 -10.39 -9.14 -5.60
C GLY A 66 -9.29 -8.39 -4.85
N LEU A 67 -8.06 -8.92 -4.80
CA LEU A 67 -6.92 -8.21 -4.22
C LEU A 67 -6.65 -6.89 -4.96
N LEU A 68 -6.68 -6.87 -6.30
CA LEU A 68 -6.47 -5.66 -7.08
C LEU A 68 -7.59 -4.63 -6.83
N SER A 69 -8.85 -5.07 -6.80
CA SER A 69 -10.00 -4.21 -6.47
C SER A 69 -9.90 -3.66 -5.04
N TYR A 70 -9.45 -4.49 -4.09
CA TYR A 70 -9.22 -4.05 -2.72
C TYR A 70 -8.13 -2.99 -2.64
N LEU A 71 -7.03 -3.14 -3.38
CA LEU A 71 -5.96 -2.12 -3.46
C LEU A 71 -6.50 -0.79 -4.00
N VAL A 72 -7.36 -0.83 -5.04
CA VAL A 72 -8.00 0.38 -5.60
C VAL A 72 -8.86 1.07 -4.55
N VAL A 73 -9.77 0.34 -3.91
CA VAL A 73 -10.68 0.90 -2.90
C VAL A 73 -9.92 1.40 -1.68
N PHE A 74 -8.89 0.67 -1.25
CA PHE A 74 -8.06 1.01 -0.10
C PHE A 74 -7.25 2.31 -0.30
N LEU A 75 -6.72 2.56 -1.51
CA LEU A 75 -5.91 3.74 -1.81
C LEU A 75 -6.75 4.93 -2.28
N LEU A 76 -7.76 4.70 -3.11
CA LEU A 76 -8.57 5.81 -3.65
C LEU A 76 -9.69 6.24 -2.72
N ARG A 77 -10.11 5.36 -1.78
CA ARG A 77 -11.16 5.65 -0.78
C ARG A 77 -12.41 6.27 -1.40
N PRO A 78 -13.13 5.54 -2.25
CA PRO A 78 -14.26 6.08 -3.01
C PRO A 78 -15.36 6.68 -2.13
N GLY A 79 -15.51 6.25 -0.88
CA GLY A 79 -16.44 6.87 0.08
C GLY A 79 -16.08 8.30 0.48
N GLU A 80 -14.79 8.70 0.37
CA GLU A 80 -14.36 10.09 0.59
C GLU A 80 -14.54 10.94 -0.69
N LEU A 81 -14.38 10.34 -1.87
CA LEU A 81 -14.58 11.01 -3.16
C LEU A 81 -16.07 11.20 -3.50
N PHE A 82 -16.89 10.24 -3.11
CA PHE A 82 -18.34 10.20 -3.35
C PHE A 82 -19.07 9.99 -2.02
N PRO A 83 -19.54 11.03 -1.34
CA PRO A 83 -20.15 10.94 0.00
C PRO A 83 -21.34 9.95 0.10
N ALA A 84 -22.07 9.75 -1.01
CA ALA A 84 -23.15 8.75 -1.08
C ALA A 84 -22.66 7.30 -0.86
N LEU A 85 -21.39 7.01 -1.10
CA LEU A 85 -20.77 5.70 -0.88
C LEU A 85 -20.17 5.52 0.51
N ALA A 86 -20.02 6.60 1.28
CA ALA A 86 -19.38 6.56 2.60
C ALA A 86 -20.07 5.58 3.60
N PRO A 87 -21.43 5.53 3.68
CA PRO A 87 -22.10 4.60 4.59
C PRO A 87 -21.87 3.12 4.26
N LEU A 88 -21.48 2.80 3.01
CA LEU A 88 -21.27 1.42 2.57
C LEU A 88 -19.97 0.82 3.10
N HIS A 89 -19.06 1.64 3.65
CA HIS A 89 -17.75 1.16 4.13
C HIS A 89 -17.08 0.15 3.19
N LEU A 90 -17.05 0.45 1.88
CA LEU A 90 -16.66 -0.45 0.79
C LEU A 90 -15.34 -1.19 1.05
N GLU A 91 -14.37 -0.52 1.66
CA GLU A 91 -13.08 -1.13 2.00
C GLU A 91 -13.21 -2.28 3.02
N ARG A 92 -14.13 -2.19 4.00
CA ARG A 92 -14.36 -3.24 5.00
C ARG A 92 -15.07 -4.42 4.37
N ILE A 93 -16.18 -4.15 3.67
CA ILE A 93 -16.99 -5.20 3.02
C ILE A 93 -16.14 -5.95 1.99
N LEU A 94 -15.45 -5.23 1.10
CA LEU A 94 -14.64 -5.84 0.05
C LEU A 94 -13.46 -6.62 0.65
N GLY A 95 -12.79 -6.07 1.69
CA GLY A 95 -11.69 -6.74 2.36
C GLY A 95 -12.12 -8.09 2.96
N VAL A 96 -13.24 -8.12 3.70
CA VAL A 96 -13.76 -9.34 4.31
C VAL A 96 -14.20 -10.33 3.22
N LEU A 97 -14.95 -9.85 2.20
CA LEU A 97 -15.41 -10.68 1.09
C LEU A 97 -14.23 -11.38 0.38
N VAL A 98 -13.22 -10.61 -0.04
CA VAL A 98 -12.06 -11.15 -0.75
C VAL A 98 -11.26 -12.11 0.15
N PHE A 99 -11.18 -11.82 1.46
CA PHE A 99 -10.50 -12.69 2.41
C PHE A 99 -11.20 -14.04 2.55
N ILE A 100 -12.54 -14.05 2.69
CA ILE A 100 -13.33 -15.29 2.72
C ILE A 100 -13.17 -16.06 1.42
N VAL A 101 -13.32 -15.38 0.26
CA VAL A 101 -13.16 -16.00 -1.06
C VAL A 101 -11.76 -16.59 -1.24
N MET A 102 -10.71 -15.90 -0.78
CA MET A 102 -9.34 -16.42 -0.80
C MET A 102 -9.23 -17.72 0.01
N LEU A 103 -9.78 -17.77 1.22
CA LEU A 103 -9.75 -18.98 2.06
C LEU A 103 -10.50 -20.14 1.42
N LEU A 104 -11.69 -19.88 0.88
CA LEU A 104 -12.50 -20.89 0.20
C LEU A 104 -11.81 -21.41 -1.07
N HIS A 105 -11.30 -20.50 -1.90
CA HIS A 105 -10.59 -20.85 -3.14
C HIS A 105 -9.35 -21.70 -2.85
N ASN A 106 -8.54 -21.33 -1.86
CA ASN A 106 -7.36 -22.08 -1.48
C ASN A 106 -7.72 -23.47 -0.95
N LYS A 107 -8.78 -23.59 -0.12
CA LYS A 107 -9.26 -24.88 0.36
C LYS A 107 -9.78 -25.77 -0.77
N LEU A 108 -10.57 -25.22 -1.69
CA LEU A 108 -11.11 -25.95 -2.83
C LEU A 108 -10.03 -26.41 -3.82
N LYS A 109 -9.03 -25.56 -4.07
CA LYS A 109 -7.97 -25.82 -5.06
C LYS A 109 -6.83 -26.71 -4.52
N HIS A 110 -6.50 -26.60 -3.24
CA HIS A 110 -5.32 -27.24 -2.64
C HIS A 110 -5.66 -28.19 -1.50
N GLY A 111 -6.93 -28.32 -1.11
CA GLY A 111 -7.36 -29.14 0.04
C GLY A 111 -7.03 -28.50 1.41
N GLU A 112 -6.26 -27.42 1.44
CA GLU A 112 -5.78 -26.74 2.65
C GLU A 112 -5.80 -25.21 2.51
N PHE A 113 -5.74 -24.51 3.65
CA PHE A 113 -5.58 -23.05 3.66
C PHE A 113 -4.13 -22.67 3.34
N ARG A 114 -3.83 -22.53 2.05
CA ARG A 114 -2.47 -22.23 1.62
C ARG A 114 -2.19 -20.73 1.67
N ILE A 115 -1.26 -20.35 2.56
CA ILE A 115 -0.66 -19.02 2.66
C ILE A 115 0.85 -19.21 2.62
N ILE A 116 1.58 -18.30 1.98
CA ILE A 116 3.05 -18.37 1.97
C ILE A 116 3.56 -18.22 3.41
N HIS A 117 4.13 -19.28 3.96
CA HIS A 117 4.69 -19.28 5.31
C HIS A 117 6.10 -18.69 5.32
N ASP A 118 6.30 -17.67 6.16
CA ASP A 118 7.60 -17.08 6.45
C ASP A 118 7.64 -16.48 7.87
N ARG A 119 8.85 -16.27 8.40
CA ARG A 119 9.06 -15.69 9.73
C ARG A 119 8.47 -14.29 9.86
N ILE A 120 8.43 -13.53 8.76
CA ILE A 120 7.83 -12.19 8.72
C ILE A 120 6.36 -12.23 9.13
N ASN A 121 5.60 -13.27 8.76
CA ASN A 121 4.19 -13.40 9.12
C ASN A 121 4.00 -13.48 10.63
N TYR A 122 4.87 -14.24 11.32
CA TYR A 122 4.82 -14.35 12.78
C TYR A 122 5.21 -13.04 13.47
N CYS A 123 6.23 -12.35 12.95
CA CYS A 123 6.60 -11.02 13.47
C CYS A 123 5.48 -9.99 13.25
N PHE A 124 4.81 -10.04 12.11
CA PHE A 124 3.65 -9.18 11.82
C PHE A 124 2.47 -9.50 12.73
N LEU A 125 2.14 -10.78 12.92
CA LEU A 125 1.09 -11.21 13.84
C LEU A 125 1.42 -10.84 15.30
N PHE A 126 2.69 -10.93 15.69
CA PHE A 126 3.13 -10.51 17.03
C PHE A 126 2.91 -9.01 17.21
N LEU A 127 3.34 -8.16 16.26
CA LEU A 127 3.06 -6.72 16.30
C LEU A 127 1.56 -6.43 16.33
N PHE A 128 0.77 -7.13 15.50
CA PHE A 128 -0.68 -6.99 15.48
C PHE A 128 -1.31 -7.38 16.83
N GLY A 129 -0.83 -8.47 17.43
CA GLY A 129 -1.21 -8.90 18.77
C GLY A 129 -0.92 -7.84 19.83
N VAL A 130 0.27 -7.19 19.77
CA VAL A 130 0.62 -6.09 20.68
C VAL A 130 -0.32 -4.90 20.50
N VAL A 131 -0.67 -4.54 19.27
CA VAL A 131 -1.66 -3.48 18.99
C VAL A 131 -3.01 -3.82 19.62
N LEU A 132 -3.49 -5.05 19.46
CA LEU A 132 -4.76 -5.48 20.06
C LEU A 132 -4.71 -5.52 21.61
N LEU A 133 -3.60 -6.01 22.17
CA LEU A 133 -3.39 -6.08 23.62
C LEU A 133 -3.25 -4.69 24.27
N SER A 134 -2.89 -3.67 23.50
CA SER A 134 -2.84 -2.29 24.01
C SER A 134 -4.22 -1.64 24.19
N VAL A 135 -5.29 -2.20 23.55
CA VAL A 135 -6.65 -1.63 23.60
C VAL A 135 -7.29 -1.66 24.99
N PRO A 136 -7.27 -2.78 25.75
CA PRO A 136 -7.87 -2.82 27.09
C PRO A 136 -7.26 -1.82 28.08
N THR A 137 -5.96 -1.56 27.94
CA THR A 137 -5.18 -0.67 28.81
C THR A 137 -5.04 0.75 28.24
N ALA A 138 -5.64 1.00 27.07
CA ALA A 138 -5.54 2.28 26.38
C ALA A 138 -6.11 3.42 27.21
N PHE A 139 -5.42 4.56 27.14
CA PHE A 139 -5.86 5.80 27.76
C PHE A 139 -7.22 6.25 27.21
N TRP A 140 -7.40 6.17 25.88
CA TRP A 140 -8.67 6.48 25.20
C TRP A 140 -9.13 5.28 24.37
N LYS A 141 -9.99 4.45 24.95
CA LYS A 141 -10.43 3.18 24.35
C LYS A 141 -11.08 3.32 22.99
N THR A 142 -11.92 4.34 22.79
CA THR A 142 -12.62 4.57 21.50
C THR A 142 -11.62 4.84 20.38
N ALA A 143 -10.64 5.71 20.60
CA ALA A 143 -9.60 5.98 19.62
C ALA A 143 -8.75 4.74 19.34
N SER A 144 -8.43 3.97 20.40
CA SER A 144 -7.62 2.77 20.30
C SER A 144 -8.34 1.66 19.51
N VAL A 145 -9.63 1.46 19.72
CA VAL A 145 -10.46 0.55 18.91
C VAL A 145 -10.48 1.01 17.45
N GLY A 146 -10.72 2.30 17.21
CA GLY A 146 -10.73 2.86 15.84
C GLY A 146 -9.41 2.61 15.11
N GLN A 147 -8.27 2.93 15.76
CA GLN A 147 -6.95 2.71 15.18
C GLN A 147 -6.64 1.22 14.96
N SER A 148 -7.09 0.35 15.86
CA SER A 148 -6.93 -1.11 15.72
C SER A 148 -7.74 -1.66 14.54
N ILE A 149 -8.92 -1.14 14.27
CA ILE A 149 -9.72 -1.50 13.09
C ILE A 149 -8.99 -1.06 11.81
N GLU A 150 -8.44 0.17 11.77
CA GLU A 150 -7.65 0.64 10.63
C GLU A 150 -6.42 -0.24 10.40
N PHE A 151 -5.73 -0.65 11.47
CA PHE A 151 -4.61 -1.58 11.37
C PHE A 151 -5.05 -2.99 10.96
N GLY A 152 -6.23 -3.43 11.37
CA GLY A 152 -6.87 -4.68 10.93
C GLY A 152 -7.10 -4.73 9.41
N LYS A 153 -7.48 -3.60 8.78
CA LYS A 153 -7.58 -3.50 7.31
C LYS A 153 -6.23 -3.74 6.62
N ILE A 154 -5.16 -3.23 7.21
CA ILE A 154 -3.78 -3.46 6.74
C ILE A 154 -3.41 -4.93 6.91
N ALA A 155 -3.82 -5.58 8.01
CA ALA A 155 -3.58 -7.00 8.23
C ALA A 155 -4.31 -7.86 7.17
N VAL A 156 -5.57 -7.56 6.88
CA VAL A 156 -6.31 -8.22 5.79
C VAL A 156 -5.56 -8.06 4.46
N PHE A 157 -5.14 -6.84 4.13
CA PHE A 157 -4.38 -6.56 2.92
C PHE A 157 -3.08 -7.37 2.84
N TYR A 158 -2.33 -7.44 3.94
CA TYR A 158 -1.10 -8.22 4.05
C TYR A 158 -1.35 -9.71 3.72
N PHE A 159 -2.36 -10.31 4.35
CA PHE A 159 -2.68 -11.73 4.16
C PHE A 159 -3.27 -12.02 2.78
N LEU A 160 -4.08 -11.11 2.21
CA LEU A 160 -4.54 -11.22 0.82
C LEU A 160 -3.37 -11.24 -0.16
N MET A 161 -2.36 -10.40 0.07
CA MET A 161 -1.21 -10.33 -0.81
C MET A 161 -0.39 -11.62 -0.78
N ILE A 162 -0.06 -12.16 0.39
CA ILE A 162 0.70 -13.41 0.52
C ILE A 162 -0.11 -14.67 0.20
N GLY A 163 -1.44 -14.59 0.18
CA GLY A 163 -2.33 -15.70 -0.18
C GLY A 163 -2.68 -15.77 -1.66
N LEU A 164 -2.60 -14.65 -2.40
CA LEU A 164 -3.09 -14.56 -3.79
C LEU A 164 -2.00 -14.26 -4.81
N VAL A 165 -0.83 -13.73 -4.39
CA VAL A 165 0.26 -13.40 -5.32
C VAL A 165 1.24 -14.58 -5.41
N GLU A 166 0.89 -15.58 -6.22
CA GLU A 166 1.64 -16.84 -6.35
C GLU A 166 2.67 -16.85 -7.49
N SER A 167 2.67 -15.83 -8.35
CA SER A 167 3.53 -15.79 -9.54
C SER A 167 4.14 -14.41 -9.79
N GLU A 168 5.26 -14.38 -10.51
CA GLU A 168 5.91 -13.12 -10.92
C GLU A 168 4.99 -12.25 -11.77
N ARG A 169 4.13 -12.86 -12.60
CA ARG A 169 3.16 -12.12 -13.43
C ARG A 169 2.15 -11.38 -12.55
N ARG A 170 1.60 -12.04 -11.52
CA ARG A 170 0.69 -11.43 -10.55
C ARG A 170 1.41 -10.32 -9.75
N LEU A 171 2.65 -10.58 -9.31
CA LEU A 171 3.44 -9.58 -8.60
C LEU A 171 3.71 -8.34 -9.46
N LYS A 172 4.05 -8.51 -10.74
CA LYS A 172 4.21 -7.39 -11.69
C LYS A 172 2.92 -6.59 -11.86
N GLY A 173 1.79 -7.27 -12.05
CA GLY A 173 0.48 -6.62 -12.17
C GLY A 173 0.13 -5.80 -10.91
N PHE A 174 0.37 -6.38 -9.73
CA PHE A 174 0.15 -5.69 -8.46
C PHE A 174 1.03 -4.44 -8.32
N VAL A 175 2.33 -4.55 -8.58
CA VAL A 175 3.28 -3.42 -8.49
C VAL A 175 2.91 -2.31 -9.47
N TRP A 176 2.54 -2.66 -10.71
CA TRP A 176 2.12 -1.66 -11.69
C TRP A 176 0.82 -0.96 -11.26
N LEU A 177 -0.16 -1.71 -10.78
CA LEU A 177 -1.39 -1.10 -10.27
C LEU A 177 -1.11 -0.17 -9.09
N PHE A 178 -0.28 -0.60 -8.15
CA PHE A 178 0.15 0.25 -7.03
C PHE A 178 0.79 1.56 -7.51
N VAL A 179 1.76 1.48 -8.41
CA VAL A 179 2.44 2.67 -8.99
C VAL A 179 1.44 3.57 -9.71
N LEU A 180 0.50 3.02 -10.49
CA LEU A 180 -0.51 3.79 -11.21
C LEU A 180 -1.48 4.51 -10.26
N LEU A 181 -1.89 3.86 -9.18
CA LEU A 181 -2.75 4.47 -8.16
C LEU A 181 -2.05 5.64 -7.45
N ILE A 182 -0.77 5.48 -7.10
CA ILE A 182 0.02 6.58 -6.53
C ILE A 182 0.23 7.70 -7.58
N SER A 183 0.38 7.35 -8.86
CA SER A 183 0.47 8.32 -9.95
C SER A 183 -0.82 9.12 -10.12
N TYR A 184 -1.97 8.47 -9.93
CA TYR A 184 -3.26 9.16 -9.91
C TYR A 184 -3.33 10.18 -8.76
N LEU A 185 -2.92 9.81 -7.54
CA LEU A 185 -2.87 10.74 -6.41
C LEU A 185 -1.93 11.93 -6.68
N ALA A 186 -0.78 11.69 -7.31
CA ALA A 186 0.15 12.74 -7.71
C ALA A 186 -0.47 13.67 -8.75
N PHE A 187 -1.12 13.11 -9.77
CA PHE A 187 -1.80 13.86 -10.82
C PHE A 187 -2.96 14.69 -10.28
N ASP A 188 -3.82 14.11 -9.43
CA ASP A 188 -4.93 14.81 -8.81
C ASP A 188 -4.44 16.00 -7.97
N SER A 189 -3.39 15.80 -7.19
CA SER A 189 -2.76 16.86 -6.40
C SER A 189 -2.17 17.97 -7.27
N LEU A 190 -1.48 17.62 -8.36
CA LEU A 190 -0.97 18.59 -9.33
C LEU A 190 -2.10 19.35 -10.02
N ARG A 191 -3.16 18.65 -10.42
CA ARG A 191 -4.37 19.24 -11.02
C ARG A 191 -5.00 20.27 -10.08
N LEU A 192 -5.20 19.93 -8.80
CA LEU A 192 -5.76 20.87 -7.81
C LEU A 192 -4.86 22.08 -7.61
N TYR A 193 -3.54 21.87 -7.60
CA TYR A 193 -2.56 22.94 -7.52
C TYR A 193 -2.69 23.93 -8.71
N LEU A 194 -2.72 23.40 -9.92
CA LEU A 194 -2.85 24.22 -11.15
C LEU A 194 -4.21 24.94 -11.27
N LEU A 195 -5.27 24.36 -10.69
CA LEU A 195 -6.60 24.98 -10.61
C LEU A 195 -6.73 26.03 -9.48
N GLY A 196 -5.66 26.31 -8.73
CA GLY A 196 -5.69 27.25 -7.60
C GLY A 196 -6.47 26.74 -6.38
N LYS A 197 -6.78 25.44 -6.31
CA LYS A 197 -7.50 24.77 -5.20
C LYS A 197 -6.57 24.17 -4.15
N ALA A 198 -5.28 24.48 -4.20
CA ALA A 198 -4.28 24.00 -3.27
C ALA A 198 -4.37 24.71 -1.91
N VAL A 199 -3.88 24.06 -0.86
CA VAL A 199 -3.90 24.60 0.51
C VAL A 199 -2.79 25.63 0.69
N VAL A 200 -3.15 26.84 1.13
CA VAL A 200 -2.16 27.87 1.51
C VAL A 200 -1.81 27.68 2.99
N LYS A 201 -0.55 27.47 3.30
CA LYS A 201 -0.08 27.37 4.69
C LYS A 201 1.32 27.99 4.82
N ILE A 202 1.46 28.95 5.76
CA ILE A 202 2.74 29.63 6.02
C ILE A 202 3.30 30.21 4.70
N GLU A 203 2.54 31.08 4.04
CA GLU A 203 2.89 31.83 2.82
C GLU A 203 3.26 30.96 1.59
N VAL A 204 3.06 29.64 1.66
CA VAL A 204 3.33 28.72 0.55
C VAL A 204 2.06 27.99 0.16
N VAL A 205 1.77 27.99 -1.15
CA VAL A 205 0.71 27.17 -1.75
C VAL A 205 1.21 25.72 -1.77
N ARG A 206 0.46 24.77 -1.20
CA ARG A 206 0.90 23.37 -1.05
C ARG A 206 -0.01 22.43 -1.78
N ALA A 207 0.58 21.59 -2.61
CA ALA A 207 -0.13 20.54 -3.30
C ALA A 207 -0.62 19.46 -2.31
N THR A 208 -1.93 19.19 -2.37
CA THR A 208 -2.64 18.14 -1.64
C THR A 208 -3.65 17.48 -2.56
N GLY A 209 -4.05 16.25 -2.28
CA GLY A 209 -5.09 15.55 -3.04
C GLY A 209 -6.47 15.65 -2.40
N THR A 210 -7.45 15.06 -3.08
CA THR A 210 -8.88 15.11 -2.69
C THR A 210 -9.27 14.12 -1.60
N ASN A 211 -8.48 13.06 -1.37
CA ASN A 211 -8.78 12.03 -0.38
C ASN A 211 -7.75 12.02 0.77
N SER A 212 -8.09 11.38 1.88
CA SER A 212 -7.25 11.34 3.09
C SER A 212 -5.90 10.63 2.90
N ALA A 213 -5.71 9.90 1.81
CA ALA A 213 -4.40 9.35 1.45
C ALA A 213 -3.43 10.43 0.93
N ALA A 214 -3.95 11.57 0.46
CA ALA A 214 -3.21 12.66 -0.16
C ALA A 214 -3.56 14.06 0.37
N ASP A 215 -4.51 14.20 1.30
CA ASP A 215 -4.94 15.48 1.89
C ASP A 215 -3.85 16.16 2.72
N ASN A 216 -2.95 15.35 3.30
CA ASN A 216 -1.80 15.86 4.04
C ASN A 216 -0.56 15.90 3.14
N TYR A 217 -0.06 17.10 2.86
CA TYR A 217 1.11 17.34 2.01
C TYR A 217 2.38 16.60 2.46
N ASN A 218 2.60 16.37 3.76
CA ASN A 218 3.75 15.61 4.25
C ASN A 218 3.58 14.11 3.98
N SER A 219 2.36 13.59 4.18
CA SER A 219 2.02 12.19 3.87
C SER A 219 2.09 11.90 2.39
N LEU A 220 1.59 12.82 1.55
CA LEU A 220 1.68 12.72 0.10
C LEU A 220 3.14 12.70 -0.36
N ALA A 221 3.96 13.67 0.07
CA ALA A 221 5.38 13.72 -0.26
C ALA A 221 6.10 12.42 0.13
N ALA A 222 5.87 11.91 1.36
CA ALA A 222 6.46 10.65 1.81
C ALA A 222 6.02 9.45 0.96
N THR A 223 4.75 9.41 0.51
CA THR A 223 4.24 8.35 -0.38
C THR A 223 4.90 8.40 -1.75
N LEU A 224 4.97 9.58 -2.37
CA LEU A 224 5.58 9.78 -3.69
C LEU A 224 7.06 9.40 -3.67
N VAL A 225 7.80 9.91 -2.69
CA VAL A 225 9.23 9.63 -2.53
C VAL A 225 9.51 8.15 -2.27
N SER A 226 8.67 7.49 -1.45
CA SER A 226 8.80 6.05 -1.19
C SER A 226 8.48 5.19 -2.42
N THR A 227 7.74 5.72 -3.40
CA THR A 227 7.38 4.98 -4.61
C THR A 227 8.42 5.16 -5.74
N LEU A 228 9.25 6.21 -5.71
CA LEU A 228 10.30 6.47 -6.72
C LEU A 228 11.22 5.26 -7.01
N PRO A 229 11.67 4.46 -6.02
CA PRO A 229 12.52 3.31 -6.28
C PRO A 229 11.88 2.27 -7.21
N PHE A 230 10.55 2.09 -7.16
CA PHE A 230 9.85 1.17 -8.06
C PHE A 230 9.95 1.61 -9.53
N LEU A 231 9.84 2.90 -9.78
CA LEU A 231 9.99 3.47 -11.12
C LEU A 231 11.44 3.38 -11.59
N TYR A 232 12.40 3.78 -10.75
CA TYR A 232 13.82 3.76 -11.11
C TYR A 232 14.34 2.35 -11.39
N PHE A 233 14.17 1.40 -10.48
CA PHE A 233 14.61 0.02 -10.68
C PHE A 233 13.79 -0.70 -11.74
N GLY A 234 12.54 -0.29 -11.98
CA GLY A 234 11.72 -0.72 -13.11
C GLY A 234 12.33 -0.44 -14.48
N LEU A 235 13.10 0.66 -14.62
CA LEU A 235 13.84 0.97 -15.86
C LEU A 235 14.83 -0.13 -16.25
N PHE A 236 15.50 -0.74 -15.27
CA PHE A 236 16.44 -1.84 -15.51
C PHE A 236 15.76 -3.19 -15.67
N ALA A 237 14.58 -3.34 -15.07
CA ALA A 237 13.80 -4.57 -15.18
C ALA A 237 13.07 -4.71 -16.53
N SER A 238 12.80 -3.61 -17.23
CA SER A 238 12.10 -3.59 -18.52
C SER A 238 13.06 -3.33 -19.68
N LYS A 239 12.89 -4.12 -20.77
CA LYS A 239 13.58 -3.89 -22.06
C LYS A 239 12.77 -3.00 -23.02
N ARG A 240 11.46 -2.79 -22.76
CA ARG A 240 10.55 -2.06 -23.65
C ARG A 240 10.75 -0.55 -23.49
N PHE A 241 11.04 0.14 -24.59
CA PHE A 241 11.25 1.59 -24.63
C PHE A 241 10.07 2.39 -24.06
N LEU A 242 8.84 2.08 -24.48
CA LEU A 242 7.63 2.76 -24.00
C LEU A 242 7.46 2.63 -22.47
N THR A 243 7.75 1.45 -21.90
CA THR A 243 7.68 1.26 -20.44
C THR A 243 8.69 2.13 -19.71
N ARG A 244 9.91 2.27 -20.26
CA ARG A 244 10.95 3.14 -19.69
C ARG A 244 10.56 4.61 -19.78
N LEU A 245 10.09 5.05 -20.95
CA LEU A 245 9.64 6.42 -21.18
C LEU A 245 8.50 6.77 -20.20
N PHE A 246 7.51 5.89 -20.07
CA PHE A 246 6.40 6.05 -19.13
C PHE A 246 6.87 6.13 -17.68
N SER A 247 7.81 5.25 -17.26
CA SER A 247 8.39 5.32 -15.91
C SER A 247 9.13 6.64 -15.64
N ILE A 248 9.86 7.17 -16.64
CA ILE A 248 10.55 8.46 -16.52
C ILE A 248 9.54 9.60 -16.39
N SER A 249 8.45 9.60 -17.18
CA SER A 249 7.38 10.60 -17.08
C SER A 249 6.71 10.59 -15.69
N LEU A 250 6.44 9.40 -15.13
CA LEU A 250 5.90 9.28 -13.78
C LEU A 250 6.90 9.73 -12.70
N MET A 251 8.21 9.48 -12.89
CA MET A 251 9.23 10.02 -11.98
C MET A 251 9.22 11.55 -11.99
N GLY A 252 9.12 12.17 -13.19
CA GLY A 252 8.96 13.62 -13.32
C GLY A 252 7.72 14.14 -12.57
N LEU A 253 6.57 13.50 -12.75
CA LEU A 253 5.33 13.82 -12.03
C LEU A 253 5.53 13.74 -10.50
N PHE A 254 6.15 12.67 -10.00
CA PHE A 254 6.38 12.49 -8.56
C PHE A 254 7.32 13.55 -7.98
N LEU A 255 8.41 13.84 -8.68
CA LEU A 255 9.37 14.87 -8.27
C LEU A 255 8.72 16.25 -8.23
N THR A 256 8.03 16.65 -9.31
CA THR A 256 7.32 17.94 -9.39
C THR A 256 6.27 18.07 -8.27
N THR A 257 5.41 17.05 -8.12
CA THR A 257 4.39 17.10 -7.08
C THR A 257 5.02 17.10 -5.68
N THR A 258 6.10 16.34 -5.43
CA THR A 258 6.82 16.36 -4.14
C THR A 258 7.34 17.74 -3.81
N ILE A 259 7.95 18.44 -4.77
CA ILE A 259 8.43 19.82 -4.60
C ILE A 259 7.25 20.74 -4.26
N LEU A 260 6.16 20.65 -5.01
CA LEU A 260 4.96 21.50 -4.83
C LEU A 260 4.22 21.23 -3.50
N THR A 261 4.46 20.12 -2.82
CA THR A 261 3.95 19.93 -1.44
C THR A 261 4.61 20.89 -0.43
N GLY A 262 5.78 21.45 -0.72
CA GLY A 262 6.56 22.27 0.21
C GLY A 262 6.93 21.52 1.51
N SER A 263 7.02 20.18 1.46
CA SER A 263 7.30 19.33 2.61
C SER A 263 8.80 19.21 2.86
N ARG A 264 9.31 19.82 3.94
CA ARG A 264 10.73 19.69 4.36
C ARG A 264 11.11 18.24 4.66
N SER A 265 10.24 17.50 5.35
CA SER A 265 10.48 16.08 5.62
C SER A 265 10.45 15.23 4.34
N GLY A 266 9.57 15.58 3.38
CA GLY A 266 9.55 14.95 2.06
C GLY A 266 10.84 15.18 1.28
N LEU A 267 11.41 16.40 1.34
CA LEU A 267 12.71 16.70 0.72
C LEU A 267 13.85 15.90 1.34
N LEU A 268 13.90 15.77 2.67
CA LEU A 268 14.90 14.93 3.36
C LEU A 268 14.74 13.45 2.98
N GLY A 269 13.51 12.96 2.88
CA GLY A 269 13.22 11.63 2.38
C GLY A 269 13.66 11.43 0.92
N LEU A 270 13.45 12.44 0.06
CA LEU A 270 13.92 12.45 -1.33
C LEU A 270 15.45 12.38 -1.40
N PHE A 271 16.14 13.16 -0.59
CA PHE A 271 17.59 13.13 -0.51
C PHE A 271 18.11 11.74 -0.12
N ALA A 272 17.53 11.14 0.90
CA ALA A 272 17.92 9.79 1.34
C ALA A 272 17.66 8.72 0.26
N VAL A 273 16.53 8.75 -0.43
CA VAL A 273 16.24 7.78 -1.51
C VAL A 273 17.12 8.00 -2.74
N VAL A 274 17.45 9.25 -3.04
CA VAL A 274 18.35 9.59 -4.16
C VAL A 274 19.77 9.08 -3.90
N ILE A 275 20.28 9.23 -2.66
CA ILE A 275 21.57 8.65 -2.25
C ILE A 275 21.53 7.13 -2.39
N TYR A 276 20.46 6.47 -1.92
CA TYR A 276 20.31 5.03 -2.04
C TYR A 276 20.29 4.58 -3.52
N ILE A 277 19.51 5.25 -4.36
CA ILE A 277 19.42 4.98 -5.80
C ILE A 277 20.81 5.11 -6.44
N TRP A 278 21.54 6.19 -6.16
CA TRP A 278 22.91 6.39 -6.65
C TRP A 278 23.84 5.27 -6.19
N TRP A 279 23.81 4.92 -4.91
CA TRP A 279 24.65 3.85 -4.36
C TRP A 279 24.40 2.49 -5.02
N ARG A 280 23.14 2.15 -5.28
CA ARG A 280 22.72 0.88 -5.91
C ARG A 280 22.71 0.90 -7.43
N SER A 281 22.89 2.06 -8.04
CA SER A 281 22.90 2.21 -9.51
C SER A 281 24.07 1.45 -10.15
N PRO A 282 23.82 0.71 -11.25
CA PRO A 282 24.89 0.10 -12.05
C PRO A 282 25.72 1.13 -12.83
N ARG A 283 25.20 2.36 -13.04
CA ARG A 283 25.83 3.45 -13.80
C ARG A 283 25.98 4.69 -12.94
N LYS A 284 26.86 4.61 -11.91
CA LYS A 284 26.98 5.63 -10.86
C LYS A 284 27.21 7.05 -11.39
N MET A 285 28.15 7.24 -12.34
CA MET A 285 28.46 8.56 -12.90
C MET A 285 27.25 9.16 -13.65
N LEU A 286 26.62 8.37 -14.53
CA LEU A 286 25.41 8.81 -15.25
C LEU A 286 24.29 9.16 -14.28
N THR A 287 24.05 8.33 -13.26
CA THR A 287 23.03 8.58 -12.25
C THR A 287 23.34 9.84 -11.45
N ALA A 288 24.59 10.04 -11.05
CA ALA A 288 25.02 11.26 -10.37
C ALA A 288 24.81 12.50 -11.24
N SER A 289 25.22 12.47 -12.52
CA SER A 289 24.99 13.59 -13.44
C SER A 289 23.52 13.93 -13.61
N ILE A 290 22.64 12.92 -13.77
CA ILE A 290 21.18 13.12 -13.85
C ILE A 290 20.66 13.74 -12.56
N ILE A 291 21.05 13.23 -11.39
CA ILE A 291 20.63 13.75 -10.09
C ILE A 291 21.01 15.22 -9.94
N VAL A 292 22.27 15.56 -10.24
CA VAL A 292 22.77 16.94 -10.14
C VAL A 292 22.02 17.84 -11.12
N THR A 293 21.86 17.43 -12.36
CA THR A 293 21.11 18.21 -13.36
C THR A 293 19.67 18.47 -12.92
N VAL A 294 18.95 17.43 -12.46
CA VAL A 294 17.56 17.55 -11.98
C VAL A 294 17.50 18.45 -10.74
N ALA A 295 18.45 18.31 -9.79
CA ALA A 295 18.48 19.14 -8.59
C ALA A 295 18.73 20.61 -8.90
N VAL A 296 19.74 20.91 -9.76
CA VAL A 296 20.06 22.29 -10.17
C VAL A 296 18.92 22.90 -10.98
N THR A 297 18.40 22.20 -11.98
CA THR A 297 17.27 22.71 -12.77
C THR A 297 16.03 22.93 -11.89
N GLY A 298 15.70 21.98 -11.00
CA GLY A 298 14.61 22.11 -10.06
C GLY A 298 14.76 23.30 -9.13
N TRP A 299 15.98 23.57 -8.62
CA TRP A 299 16.26 24.72 -7.78
C TRP A 299 16.11 26.04 -8.54
N LEU A 300 16.67 26.14 -9.74
CA LEU A 300 16.65 27.35 -10.56
C LEU A 300 15.24 27.71 -11.07
N THR A 301 14.40 26.70 -11.32
CA THR A 301 13.03 26.90 -11.80
C THR A 301 12.00 27.00 -10.67
N MET A 302 12.37 26.69 -9.45
CA MET A 302 11.51 26.74 -8.27
C MET A 302 11.19 28.19 -7.90
N GLY A 303 9.93 28.49 -7.60
CA GLY A 303 9.51 29.81 -7.12
C GLY A 303 10.16 30.20 -5.79
N SER A 304 10.45 31.50 -5.61
CA SER A 304 11.19 32.04 -4.45
C SER A 304 10.57 31.69 -3.09
N SER A 305 9.25 31.54 -3.00
CA SER A 305 8.56 31.11 -1.77
C SER A 305 8.95 29.69 -1.35
N TYR A 306 9.10 28.76 -2.31
CA TYR A 306 9.57 27.40 -2.03
C TYR A 306 11.06 27.38 -1.70
N GLN A 307 11.90 28.18 -2.40
CA GLN A 307 13.31 28.30 -2.08
C GLN A 307 13.51 28.72 -0.64
N ARG A 308 12.91 29.86 -0.21
CA ARG A 308 12.95 30.34 1.19
C ARG A 308 12.47 29.28 2.17
N ARG A 309 11.40 28.55 1.82
CA ARG A 309 10.89 27.48 2.68
C ARG A 309 11.86 26.33 2.85
N TYR A 310 12.57 25.94 1.80
CA TYR A 310 13.55 24.85 1.89
C TYR A 310 14.86 25.31 2.54
N GLU A 311 15.29 26.54 2.30
CA GLU A 311 16.42 27.18 2.98
C GLU A 311 16.19 27.26 4.49
N SER A 312 14.99 27.55 4.95
CA SER A 312 14.64 27.56 6.37
C SER A 312 14.80 26.21 7.07
N THR A 313 14.97 25.11 6.32
CA THR A 313 15.29 23.79 6.89
C THR A 313 16.69 23.79 7.53
N PHE A 314 17.60 24.60 7.02
CA PHE A 314 19.01 24.69 7.44
C PHE A 314 19.30 25.95 8.25
N SER A 315 18.33 26.83 8.46
CA SER A 315 18.50 28.04 9.27
C SER A 315 18.67 27.69 10.75
N ARG A 316 19.47 28.48 11.48
CA ARG A 316 19.67 28.32 12.91
C ARG A 316 18.44 28.73 13.74
N GLU A 317 17.61 29.60 13.21
CA GLU A 317 16.34 29.98 13.85
C GLU A 317 15.33 28.87 13.71
N ARG A 318 15.00 28.24 14.84
CA ARG A 318 13.95 27.23 14.92
C ARG A 318 12.61 27.91 14.70
N ASP A 319 11.94 27.59 13.60
CA ASP A 319 10.56 28.03 13.41
C ASP A 319 9.66 27.42 14.53
N GLU A 320 8.54 28.06 14.80
CA GLU A 320 7.55 27.63 15.79
C GLU A 320 7.17 26.15 15.61
N SER A 321 7.07 25.68 14.38
CA SER A 321 6.78 24.27 14.05
C SER A 321 7.86 23.31 14.55
N ALA A 322 9.12 23.69 14.55
CA ALA A 322 10.21 22.86 15.06
C ALA A 322 10.19 22.83 16.59
N ARG A 323 9.93 23.98 17.24
CA ARG A 323 9.81 24.07 18.71
C ARG A 323 8.66 23.21 19.22
N LEU A 324 7.47 23.30 18.59
CA LEU A 324 6.29 22.52 18.95
C LEU A 324 6.53 21.01 18.82
N ARG A 325 7.32 20.58 17.82
CA ARG A 325 7.68 19.16 17.68
C ARG A 325 8.59 18.68 18.79
N LEU A 326 9.62 19.45 19.14
CA LEU A 326 10.52 19.09 20.24
C LEU A 326 9.75 18.95 21.56
N GLN A 327 8.89 19.91 21.87
CA GLN A 327 8.00 19.83 23.02
C GLN A 327 7.11 18.57 22.95
N THR A 328 6.55 18.25 21.77
CA THR A 328 5.74 17.05 21.58
C THR A 328 6.54 15.77 21.84
N TRP A 329 7.82 15.76 21.47
CA TRP A 329 8.69 14.60 21.69
C TRP A 329 9.07 14.45 23.16
N GLU A 330 9.37 15.55 23.85
CA GLU A 330 9.63 15.58 25.30
C GLU A 330 8.42 15.04 26.07
N GLU A 331 7.23 15.61 25.86
CA GLU A 331 5.97 15.17 26.47
C GLU A 331 5.64 13.71 26.10
N GLY A 332 5.94 13.28 24.88
CA GLY A 332 5.77 11.89 24.44
C GLY A 332 6.72 10.91 25.15
N MET A 333 7.93 11.35 25.47
CA MET A 333 8.86 10.55 26.28
C MET A 333 8.42 10.46 27.74
N GLU A 334 7.83 11.52 28.30
CA GLU A 334 7.22 11.45 29.64
C GLU A 334 6.09 10.41 29.68
N LEU A 335 5.18 10.41 28.69
CA LEU A 335 4.13 9.39 28.56
C LEU A 335 4.71 7.96 28.45
N PHE A 336 5.83 7.79 27.75
CA PHE A 336 6.52 6.51 27.68
C PHE A 336 7.05 6.08 29.05
N PHE A 337 7.71 6.96 29.80
CA PHE A 337 8.25 6.62 31.11
C PHE A 337 7.15 6.33 32.15
N GLU A 338 5.96 6.92 32.03
CA GLU A 338 4.80 6.57 32.83
C GLU A 338 4.27 5.15 32.54
N ARG A 339 4.33 4.69 31.26
CA ARG A 339 3.82 3.38 30.81
C ARG A 339 4.81 2.67 29.88
N PRO A 340 6.00 2.27 30.36
CA PRO A 340 7.10 1.86 29.49
C PRO A 340 6.87 0.51 28.78
N ILE A 341 6.04 -0.38 29.30
CA ILE A 341 5.89 -1.75 28.79
C ILE A 341 4.97 -1.80 27.58
N ILE A 342 3.73 -1.29 27.70
CA ILE A 342 2.66 -1.39 26.68
C ILE A 342 2.31 0.00 26.10
N GLY A 343 2.76 1.09 26.73
CA GLY A 343 2.43 2.46 26.34
C GLY A 343 1.03 2.90 26.77
N VAL A 344 0.61 4.06 26.25
CA VAL A 344 -0.72 4.65 26.51
C VAL A 344 -1.84 4.04 25.65
N GLY A 345 -1.50 3.09 24.79
CA GLY A 345 -2.41 2.41 23.88
C GLY A 345 -2.39 3.00 22.45
N THR A 346 -2.61 2.11 21.48
CA THR A 346 -2.62 2.47 20.06
C THR A 346 -3.61 3.61 19.79
N GLY A 347 -3.19 4.65 19.04
CA GLY A 347 -4.03 5.81 18.70
C GLY A 347 -4.43 6.72 19.85
N SER A 348 -3.93 6.48 21.07
CA SER A 348 -4.30 7.24 22.29
C SER A 348 -3.34 8.39 22.62
N PHE A 349 -2.26 8.57 21.88
CA PHE A 349 -1.23 9.58 22.15
C PHE A 349 -1.80 10.99 22.32
N SER A 350 -2.58 11.44 21.33
CA SER A 350 -3.14 12.81 21.32
C SER A 350 -4.03 13.07 22.53
N ALA A 351 -4.82 12.09 22.95
CA ALA A 351 -5.69 12.20 24.13
C ALA A 351 -4.90 12.20 25.43
N ALA A 352 -3.95 11.26 25.59
CA ALA A 352 -3.09 11.20 26.77
C ALA A 352 -2.28 12.50 26.96
N ARG A 353 -1.75 13.02 25.84
CA ARG A 353 -1.04 14.31 25.82
C ARG A 353 -1.97 15.48 26.14
N GLY A 354 -3.17 15.48 25.57
CA GLY A 354 -4.17 16.53 25.76
C GLY A 354 -4.59 16.68 27.22
N GLU A 355 -4.87 15.56 27.88
CA GLU A 355 -5.26 15.59 29.31
C GLU A 355 -4.08 15.91 30.25
N ARG A 356 -2.88 15.42 29.92
CA ARG A 356 -1.71 15.61 30.78
C ARG A 356 -1.11 17.01 30.65
N PHE A 357 -0.98 17.54 29.43
CA PHE A 357 -0.23 18.75 29.10
C PHE A 357 -1.09 19.85 28.43
N GLY A 358 -2.39 19.62 28.25
CA GLY A 358 -3.30 20.58 27.63
C GLY A 358 -3.16 20.71 26.10
N ASN A 359 -2.49 19.78 25.43
CA ASN A 359 -2.10 19.89 24.02
C ASN A 359 -2.45 18.66 23.18
N TRP A 360 -3.48 18.70 22.33
CA TRP A 360 -4.09 17.60 21.59
C TRP A 360 -3.44 17.32 20.22
N GLN A 361 -2.14 17.40 20.11
CA GLN A 361 -1.44 17.14 18.84
C GLN A 361 -0.90 15.70 18.77
N ASN A 362 -0.78 15.19 17.56
CA ASN A 362 -0.16 13.90 17.27
C ASN A 362 1.35 13.93 17.50
N PRO A 363 2.03 12.77 17.69
CA PRO A 363 3.45 12.70 18.09
C PRO A 363 4.41 13.28 17.05
N HIS A 364 4.01 13.40 15.78
CA HIS A 364 4.84 13.87 14.67
C HIS A 364 6.23 13.22 14.60
N SER A 365 6.36 12.01 15.15
CA SER A 365 7.53 11.13 15.07
C SER A 365 7.11 9.68 15.19
N LEU A 366 7.60 8.82 14.29
CA LEU A 366 7.43 7.36 14.35
C LEU A 366 8.00 6.80 15.66
N TYR A 367 9.17 7.29 16.05
CA TYR A 367 9.92 6.76 17.19
C TYR A 367 9.24 7.07 18.52
N VAL A 368 8.81 8.32 18.66
CA VAL A 368 8.01 8.75 19.83
C VAL A 368 6.67 8.03 19.83
N GLN A 369 6.02 7.89 18.67
CA GLN A 369 4.76 7.14 18.54
C GLN A 369 4.90 5.69 19.00
N LEU A 370 5.94 4.99 18.56
CA LEU A 370 6.20 3.60 18.96
C LEU A 370 6.35 3.47 20.48
N LEU A 371 7.22 4.28 21.06
CA LEU A 371 7.52 4.23 22.49
C LEU A 371 6.31 4.62 23.33
N SER A 372 5.66 5.72 23.01
CA SER A 372 4.55 6.23 23.83
C SER A 372 3.25 5.42 23.66
N GLU A 373 2.88 5.00 22.42
CA GLU A 373 1.62 4.27 22.19
C GLU A 373 1.72 2.77 22.50
N LEU A 374 2.84 2.11 22.18
CA LEU A 374 3.00 0.65 22.27
C LEU A 374 4.10 0.21 23.23
N GLY A 375 4.80 1.15 23.86
CA GLY A 375 5.89 0.86 24.81
C GLY A 375 7.07 0.13 24.17
N ILE A 376 7.91 -0.46 25.02
CA ILE A 376 9.11 -1.19 24.58
C ILE A 376 8.75 -2.47 23.82
N ILE A 377 7.65 -3.16 24.19
CA ILE A 377 7.24 -4.41 23.53
C ILE A 377 6.86 -4.13 22.07
N GLY A 378 6.02 -3.10 21.82
CA GLY A 378 5.62 -2.75 20.44
C GLY A 378 6.79 -2.20 19.62
N THR A 379 7.69 -1.45 20.27
CA THR A 379 8.91 -0.94 19.63
C THR A 379 9.81 -2.09 19.18
N LEU A 380 10.08 -3.06 20.04
CA LEU A 380 10.87 -4.25 19.70
C LEU A 380 10.18 -5.10 18.65
N ALA A 381 8.85 -5.29 18.73
CA ALA A 381 8.08 -6.04 17.73
C ALA A 381 8.17 -5.39 16.33
N PHE A 382 8.07 -4.07 16.25
CA PHE A 382 8.19 -3.34 14.99
C PHE A 382 9.60 -3.46 14.38
N PHE A 383 10.66 -3.24 15.16
CA PHE A 383 12.02 -3.37 14.66
C PHE A 383 12.40 -4.82 14.35
N LEU A 384 11.88 -5.81 15.07
CA LEU A 384 12.01 -7.22 14.76
C LEU A 384 11.37 -7.52 13.39
N LEU A 385 10.15 -7.05 13.14
CA LEU A 385 9.49 -7.18 11.85
C LEU A 385 10.34 -6.59 10.71
N LEU A 386 10.83 -5.37 10.88
CA LEU A 386 11.65 -4.71 9.87
C LEU A 386 12.98 -5.44 9.61
N SER A 387 13.63 -5.93 10.66
CA SER A 387 14.86 -6.70 10.53
C SER A 387 14.65 -7.98 9.73
N GLN A 388 13.53 -8.68 9.95
CA GLN A 388 13.18 -9.88 9.18
C GLN A 388 12.84 -9.55 7.73
N ILE A 389 12.17 -8.42 7.46
CA ILE A 389 11.90 -7.94 6.09
C ILE A 389 13.22 -7.70 5.35
N LEU A 390 14.17 -6.96 5.93
CA LEU A 390 15.45 -6.68 5.31
C LEU A 390 16.30 -7.94 5.11
N LEU A 391 16.33 -8.83 6.11
CA LEU A 391 17.08 -10.09 6.06
C LEU A 391 16.53 -11.04 4.98
N LEU A 392 15.21 -11.21 4.90
CA LEU A 392 14.61 -12.07 3.88
C LEU A 392 14.81 -11.47 2.49
N ASN A 393 14.68 -10.14 2.33
CA ASN A 393 14.91 -9.45 1.08
C ASN A 393 16.36 -9.65 0.57
N TYR A 394 17.33 -9.52 1.46
CA TYR A 394 18.74 -9.81 1.17
C TYR A 394 18.94 -11.27 0.73
N ARG A 395 18.42 -12.24 1.52
CA ARG A 395 18.52 -13.66 1.21
C ARG A 395 17.82 -14.04 -0.10
N ALA A 396 16.69 -13.43 -0.40
CA ALA A 396 15.99 -13.63 -1.66
C ALA A 396 16.82 -13.15 -2.86
N ARG A 397 17.47 -12.00 -2.75
CA ARG A 397 18.37 -11.45 -3.76
C ARG A 397 19.56 -12.38 -4.04
N GLU A 398 20.18 -12.91 -2.98
CA GLU A 398 21.27 -13.91 -3.12
C GLU A 398 20.79 -15.17 -3.85
N ARG A 399 19.59 -15.68 -3.53
CA ARG A 399 19.02 -16.85 -4.23
C ARG A 399 18.76 -16.57 -5.71
N ILE A 400 18.26 -15.37 -6.03
CA ILE A 400 18.02 -14.96 -7.42
C ILE A 400 19.33 -14.94 -8.21
N LEU A 401 20.43 -14.44 -7.64
CA LEU A 401 21.74 -14.43 -8.30
C LEU A 401 22.27 -15.87 -8.49
N LYS A 402 22.11 -16.74 -7.50
CA LYS A 402 22.55 -18.15 -7.56
C LYS A 402 21.72 -19.01 -8.51
N SER A 403 20.53 -18.55 -8.95
CA SER A 403 19.68 -19.28 -9.90
C SER A 403 20.13 -19.22 -11.37
N GLY A 404 21.29 -18.64 -11.66
CA GLY A 404 21.88 -18.57 -13.01
C GLY A 404 21.17 -17.70 -14.03
N ARG A 405 19.96 -17.19 -13.72
CA ARG A 405 19.13 -16.36 -14.64
C ARG A 405 19.48 -14.88 -14.62
N GLY A 406 20.59 -14.49 -13.95
CA GLY A 406 21.11 -13.12 -13.90
C GLY A 406 20.18 -12.11 -13.20
N LYS A 407 20.45 -10.84 -13.45
CA LYS A 407 19.70 -9.70 -12.89
C LYS A 407 18.33 -9.57 -13.60
N ASN A 408 17.29 -10.09 -12.99
CA ASN A 408 15.92 -10.13 -13.52
C ASN A 408 14.98 -9.16 -12.77
N TYR A 409 13.67 -9.20 -13.09
CA TYR A 409 12.66 -8.36 -12.44
C TYR A 409 12.66 -8.46 -10.91
N LEU A 410 12.70 -9.67 -10.34
CA LEU A 410 12.69 -9.87 -8.88
C LEU A 410 13.94 -9.29 -8.22
N TYR A 411 15.08 -9.35 -8.90
CA TYR A 411 16.33 -8.75 -8.43
C TYR A 411 16.19 -7.22 -8.28
N TYR A 412 15.71 -6.54 -9.33
CA TYR A 412 15.51 -5.09 -9.29
C TYR A 412 14.37 -4.69 -8.35
N LEU A 413 13.30 -5.49 -8.28
CA LEU A 413 12.19 -5.27 -7.34
C LEU A 413 12.67 -5.34 -5.89
N SER A 414 13.61 -6.23 -5.55
CA SER A 414 14.17 -6.31 -4.19
C SER A 414 14.88 -5.02 -3.76
N PHE A 415 15.53 -4.31 -4.67
CA PHE A 415 16.09 -2.98 -4.40
C PHE A 415 14.99 -1.91 -4.32
N ALA A 416 13.94 -2.00 -5.12
CA ALA A 416 12.83 -1.07 -5.05
C ALA A 416 12.14 -1.12 -3.69
N VAL A 417 11.90 -2.33 -3.16
CA VAL A 417 11.31 -2.52 -1.83
C VAL A 417 12.21 -1.99 -0.71
N GLU A 418 13.52 -2.28 -0.76
CA GLU A 418 14.50 -1.75 0.21
C GLU A 418 14.55 -0.22 0.16
N GLY A 419 14.60 0.34 -1.07
CA GLY A 419 14.59 1.79 -1.29
C GLY A 419 13.30 2.49 -0.86
N CYS A 420 12.16 1.80 -0.90
CA CYS A 420 10.88 2.31 -0.41
C CYS A 420 10.87 2.50 1.13
N LEU A 421 11.57 1.64 1.87
CA LEU A 421 11.62 1.71 3.33
C LEU A 421 12.47 2.90 3.84
N ILE A 422 13.52 3.29 3.10
CA ILE A 422 14.47 4.33 3.53
C ILE A 422 13.78 5.68 3.78
N PRO A 423 13.02 6.26 2.83
CA PRO A 423 12.36 7.53 3.07
C PRO A 423 11.28 7.44 4.17
N LEU A 424 10.68 6.26 4.41
CA LEU A 424 9.74 6.08 5.52
C LEU A 424 10.43 6.25 6.88
N PHE A 425 11.66 5.75 7.05
CA PHE A 425 12.45 5.98 8.25
C PHE A 425 12.80 7.45 8.43
N VAL A 426 13.29 8.11 7.37
CA VAL A 426 13.70 9.51 7.42
C VAL A 426 12.50 10.44 7.66
N THR A 427 11.42 10.25 6.91
CA THR A 427 10.19 11.04 7.12
C THR A 427 9.51 10.69 8.45
N GLY A 428 9.73 9.49 8.98
CA GLY A 428 9.29 9.04 10.28
C GLY A 428 9.90 9.81 11.46
N ILE A 429 11.04 10.47 11.28
CA ILE A 429 11.57 11.38 12.29
C ILE A 429 10.57 12.53 12.54
N PHE A 430 9.92 13.02 11.48
CA PHE A 430 9.06 14.20 11.50
C PHE A 430 7.57 13.88 11.28
N GLY A 431 7.19 12.59 11.26
CA GLY A 431 5.83 12.14 10.99
C GLY A 431 5.49 10.85 11.72
N HIS A 432 4.27 10.78 12.24
CA HIS A 432 3.71 9.57 12.86
C HIS A 432 3.22 8.61 11.77
N ASN A 433 4.07 7.67 11.38
CA ASN A 433 3.80 6.78 10.26
C ASN A 433 3.79 5.28 10.64
N LEU A 434 3.66 4.96 11.94
CA LEU A 434 3.63 3.58 12.43
C LEU A 434 2.56 2.74 11.72
N TYR A 435 1.34 3.26 11.62
CA TYR A 435 0.20 2.55 11.01
C TYR A 435 0.10 2.77 9.49
N ARG A 436 1.17 3.20 8.86
CA ARG A 436 1.19 3.37 7.40
C ARG A 436 1.28 2.01 6.72
N TYR A 437 0.32 1.73 5.85
CA TYR A 437 0.22 0.45 5.11
C TYR A 437 1.50 0.08 4.35
N THR A 438 2.29 1.07 3.93
CA THR A 438 3.50 0.88 3.11
C THR A 438 4.52 -0.03 3.79
N TRP A 439 4.73 0.07 5.11
CA TRP A 439 5.62 -0.82 5.87
C TRP A 439 5.24 -2.29 5.69
N TYR A 440 3.98 -2.58 5.88
CA TYR A 440 3.41 -3.93 5.92
C TYR A 440 3.24 -4.50 4.52
N MET A 441 2.89 -3.66 3.54
CA MET A 441 2.87 -4.01 2.12
C MET A 441 4.26 -4.42 1.63
N MET A 442 5.32 -3.69 2.03
CA MET A 442 6.70 -4.08 1.72
C MET A 442 7.04 -5.42 2.36
N GLY A 443 6.60 -5.68 3.59
CA GLY A 443 6.75 -6.99 4.24
C GLY A 443 6.10 -8.11 3.45
N ALA A 444 4.83 -7.96 3.05
CA ALA A 444 4.12 -8.93 2.23
C ALA A 444 4.82 -9.14 0.87
N MET A 445 5.28 -8.06 0.23
CA MET A 445 6.01 -8.13 -1.03
C MET A 445 7.31 -8.93 -0.91
N VAL A 446 8.05 -8.75 0.19
CA VAL A 446 9.29 -9.50 0.47
C VAL A 446 9.01 -10.99 0.71
N VAL A 447 7.91 -11.34 1.40
CA VAL A 447 7.48 -12.73 1.56
C VAL A 447 7.23 -13.38 0.19
N VAL A 448 6.51 -12.68 -0.70
CA VAL A 448 6.26 -13.15 -2.08
C VAL A 448 7.56 -13.28 -2.88
N ILE A 449 8.45 -12.27 -2.84
CA ILE A 449 9.76 -12.32 -3.52
C ILE A 449 10.58 -13.50 -2.98
N GLY A 450 10.59 -13.70 -1.65
CA GLY A 450 11.26 -14.82 -0.98
C GLY A 450 10.76 -16.18 -1.46
N TYR A 451 9.44 -16.35 -1.57
CA TYR A 451 8.80 -17.54 -2.11
C TYR A 451 9.19 -17.80 -3.58
N LEU A 452 9.00 -16.79 -4.45
CA LEU A 452 9.33 -16.91 -5.87
C LEU A 452 10.83 -17.17 -6.11
N SER A 453 11.71 -16.62 -5.27
CA SER A 453 13.14 -16.89 -5.33
C SER A 453 13.50 -18.35 -5.00
N LYS A 454 12.77 -18.97 -4.06
CA LYS A 454 12.93 -20.40 -3.72
C LYS A 454 12.46 -21.31 -4.85
N LEU A 455 11.32 -21.00 -5.48
CA LEU A 455 10.81 -21.77 -6.64
C LEU A 455 11.83 -21.77 -7.78
N ARG A 456 12.35 -20.61 -8.13
CA ARG A 456 13.36 -20.48 -9.20
C ARG A 456 14.65 -21.24 -8.92
N LEU A 457 15.10 -21.24 -7.67
CA LEU A 457 16.31 -21.99 -7.29
C LEU A 457 16.10 -23.50 -7.39
N ARG A 458 14.88 -24.01 -7.13
CA ARG A 458 14.51 -25.44 -7.31
C ARG A 458 14.44 -25.84 -8.78
N GLU A 459 13.93 -24.97 -9.66
CA GLU A 459 13.90 -25.22 -11.10
C GLU A 459 15.30 -25.25 -11.76
N TYR A 460 16.31 -24.67 -11.12
CA TYR A 460 17.69 -24.62 -11.62
C TYR A 460 18.53 -25.82 -11.17
N ARG A 461 18.18 -26.49 -10.05
CA ARG A 461 18.79 -27.71 -9.55
C ARG A 461 18.18 -28.95 -10.18
#